data_8146795dc721a16324928809600d0702
#
_entry.id   8146795dc721a16324928809600d0702
#
_cell.length_a   1.000
_cell.length_b   1.000
_cell.length_c   1.000
_cell.angle_alpha   90.00
_cell.angle_beta   90.00
_cell.angle_gamma   90.00
#
_symmetry.space_group_name_H-M   'P 1'
#
loop_
_entity.id
_entity.type
_entity.pdbx_description
1 polymer ?
#
loop_
_entity_poly.entity_id
_entity_poly.type
_entity_poly.pdbx_seq_one_letter_code
_entity_poly.pdbx_strand_id
1 'polypeptide(L)'
;MTGTILRFYVHENRTHRHVALFEWLLEQAKKLGIHGGSAFRAIAGFGRHGILHEEHFFELTADTAIEVEFVVTDEEAEKLLSLLRQERVSIFYARVPAEFGIVEGDL
;
A
#
# COMPACT_ATOMS: atom_id res chain seq x y z
N MET A 1 -18.76 -5.58 8.61
CA MET A 1 -17.83 -4.61 9.13
C MET A 1 -17.55 -3.56 8.07
N THR A 2 -17.43 -2.31 8.47
CA THR A 2 -17.12 -1.25 7.54
C THR A 2 -15.71 -0.78 7.78
N GLY A 3 -15.09 -0.29 6.74
CA GLY A 3 -13.72 0.19 6.84
C GLY A 3 -13.25 0.74 5.53
N THR A 4 -12.05 0.35 5.16
CA THR A 4 -11.33 0.99 4.08
C THR A 4 -10.52 -0.05 3.30
N ILE A 5 -10.52 0.10 2.00
CA ILE A 5 -9.47 -0.51 1.20
C ILE A 5 -8.40 0.57 1.06
N LEU A 6 -7.21 0.27 1.55
CA LEU A 6 -6.11 1.22 1.55
C LEU A 6 -5.09 0.72 0.55
N ARG A 7 -4.82 1.53 -0.46
CA ARG A 7 -3.91 1.15 -1.53
C ARG A 7 -2.75 2.11 -1.59
N PHE A 8 -1.57 1.55 -1.72
CA PHE A 8 -0.35 2.32 -1.90
C PHE A 8 0.27 1.95 -3.22
N TYR A 9 0.89 2.93 -3.85
CA TYR A 9 1.52 2.72 -5.16
C TYR A 9 2.98 3.07 -5.03
N VAL A 10 3.84 2.09 -5.26
CA VAL A 10 5.26 2.30 -5.06
C VAL A 10 6.03 1.77 -6.26
N HIS A 11 7.21 2.33 -6.43
CA HIS A 11 8.15 1.83 -7.40
C HIS A 11 8.84 0.61 -6.79
N GLU A 12 8.99 -0.43 -7.58
CA GLU A 12 9.53 -1.68 -7.07
C GLU A 12 10.90 -1.50 -6.44
N ASN A 13 11.71 -0.61 -7.00
CA ASN A 13 13.09 -0.43 -6.53
C ASN A 13 13.22 0.55 -5.39
N ARG A 14 12.12 1.13 -4.95
CA ARG A 14 12.18 2.08 -3.86
C ARG A 14 12.42 1.36 -2.55
N THR A 15 13.33 1.89 -1.74
CA THR A 15 13.69 1.27 -0.47
C THR A 15 13.39 2.19 0.69
N HIS A 16 13.29 1.61 1.86
CA HIS A 16 13.15 2.32 3.11
C HIS A 16 13.88 1.49 4.14
N ARG A 17 14.81 2.11 4.85
CA ARG A 17 15.63 1.42 5.85
C ARG A 17 16.30 0.19 5.26
N HIS A 18 16.75 0.33 4.01
CA HIS A 18 17.54 -0.69 3.31
C HIS A 18 16.73 -1.92 2.88
N VAL A 19 15.41 -1.85 2.96
CA VAL A 19 14.58 -2.91 2.40
C VAL A 19 13.61 -2.32 1.39
N ALA A 20 13.08 -3.16 0.53
CA ALA A 20 12.10 -2.70 -0.44
C ALA A 20 10.92 -2.10 0.30
N LEU A 21 10.50 -0.92 -0.13
CA LEU A 21 9.45 -0.21 0.57
C LEU A 21 8.16 -1.02 0.62
N PHE A 22 7.83 -1.74 -0.47
CA PHE A 22 6.59 -2.49 -0.46
C PHE A 22 6.64 -3.63 0.57
N GLU A 23 7.80 -4.23 0.75
CA GLU A 23 7.96 -5.28 1.77
C GLU A 23 7.90 -4.67 3.17
N TRP A 24 8.53 -3.52 3.34
CA TRP A 24 8.49 -2.82 4.61
C TRP A 24 7.06 -2.48 5.01
N LEU A 25 6.26 -2.02 4.04
CA LEU A 25 4.85 -1.73 4.29
C LEU A 25 4.09 -2.94 4.79
N LEU A 26 4.28 -4.07 4.12
CA LEU A 26 3.59 -5.29 4.51
C LEU A 26 4.01 -5.72 5.91
N GLU A 27 5.29 -5.59 6.19
CA GLU A 27 5.81 -5.98 7.49
C GLU A 27 5.27 -5.10 8.61
N GLN A 28 5.23 -3.79 8.37
CA GLN A 28 4.74 -2.88 9.39
C GLN A 28 3.25 -3.08 9.63
N ALA A 29 2.48 -3.30 8.58
CA ALA A 29 1.06 -3.57 8.74
C ALA A 29 0.84 -4.80 9.60
N LYS A 30 1.62 -5.83 9.36
CA LYS A 30 1.53 -7.05 10.14
C LYS A 30 1.82 -6.77 11.61
N LYS A 31 2.84 -5.97 11.89
CA LYS A 31 3.18 -5.62 13.27
C LYS A 31 2.09 -4.82 13.95
N LEU A 32 1.35 -4.03 13.19
CA LEU A 32 0.25 -3.24 13.74
C LEU A 32 -1.00 -4.07 13.98
N GLY A 33 -0.97 -5.34 13.63
CA GLY A 33 -2.13 -6.20 13.85
C GLY A 33 -3.09 -6.26 12.68
N ILE A 34 -2.72 -5.69 11.55
CA ILE A 34 -3.55 -5.78 10.35
C ILE A 34 -3.48 -7.21 9.86
N HIS A 35 -4.65 -7.76 9.53
CA HIS A 35 -4.75 -9.19 9.30
C HIS A 35 -4.32 -9.65 7.93
N GLY A 36 -4.24 -8.77 6.97
CA GLY A 36 -3.81 -9.20 5.66
C GLY A 36 -3.43 -8.05 4.77
N GLY A 37 -2.54 -8.33 3.85
CA GLY A 37 -2.14 -7.37 2.85
C GLY A 37 -1.53 -8.10 1.69
N SER A 38 -1.54 -7.47 0.54
CA SER A 38 -1.06 -8.09 -0.68
C SER A 38 -0.34 -7.06 -1.53
N ALA A 39 0.64 -7.51 -2.25
CA ALA A 39 1.33 -6.67 -3.21
C ALA A 39 1.09 -7.24 -4.60
N PHE A 40 0.79 -6.37 -5.54
CA PHE A 40 0.49 -6.75 -6.92
C PHE A 40 1.43 -5.99 -7.83
N ARG A 41 1.93 -6.68 -8.83
CA ARG A 41 2.76 -6.03 -9.83
C ARG A 41 1.88 -5.58 -10.97
N ALA A 42 2.00 -4.31 -11.34
CA ALA A 42 1.25 -3.81 -12.48
C ALA A 42 1.82 -4.37 -13.76
N ILE A 43 0.96 -4.70 -14.70
CA ILE A 43 1.43 -5.17 -16.01
C ILE A 43 1.68 -4.01 -16.95
N ALA A 44 1.14 -2.83 -16.61
CA ALA A 44 1.37 -1.60 -17.37
C ALA A 44 0.85 -0.46 -16.52
N GLY A 45 1.35 0.74 -16.75
CA GLY A 45 0.85 1.87 -16.04
C GLY A 45 1.77 3.06 -16.13
N PHE A 46 1.27 4.18 -15.64
CA PHE A 46 2.10 5.36 -15.49
C PHE A 46 1.63 6.05 -14.22
N GLY A 47 2.55 6.77 -13.61
CA GLY A 47 2.28 7.38 -12.33
C GLY A 47 2.30 8.89 -12.40
N ARG A 48 2.01 9.48 -11.26
CA ARG A 48 2.03 10.93 -11.12
C ARG A 48 3.43 11.33 -10.71
N HIS A 49 4.16 11.90 -11.62
CA HIS A 49 5.49 12.34 -11.25
C HIS A 49 5.39 13.73 -10.67
N GLY A 50 6.46 14.16 -10.05
CA GLY A 50 6.46 15.42 -9.34
C GLY A 50 6.04 15.28 -7.89
N ILE A 51 5.20 14.33 -7.57
CA ILE A 51 4.79 14.11 -6.20
C ILE A 51 5.95 13.59 -5.38
N LEU A 52 6.72 12.69 -5.97
CA LEU A 52 7.85 12.09 -5.29
C LEU A 52 9.15 12.75 -5.71
N HIS A 53 9.07 13.90 -6.36
CA HIS A 53 10.24 14.60 -6.84
C HIS A 53 10.99 13.83 -7.88
N GLU A 54 10.32 12.94 -8.55
CA GLU A 54 10.96 12.17 -9.58
C GLU A 54 10.82 12.92 -10.87
N GLU A 55 11.87 12.97 -11.57
CA GLU A 55 11.84 13.60 -12.87
C GLU A 55 11.12 12.74 -13.85
N HIS A 56 10.88 11.52 -13.49
CA HIS A 56 10.21 10.64 -14.41
C HIS A 56 9.21 9.84 -13.66
N PHE A 57 8.17 9.51 -14.32
CA PHE A 57 7.15 8.68 -13.79
C PHE A 57 7.45 7.26 -14.22
N PHE A 58 6.59 6.36 -13.79
CA PHE A 58 6.72 4.98 -14.20
C PHE A 58 6.69 4.90 -15.71
N GLU A 59 7.66 4.22 -16.24
CA GLU A 59 7.55 3.79 -17.60
C GLU A 59 6.51 2.70 -17.65
N LEU A 60 6.06 2.39 -18.84
CA LEU A 60 5.06 1.35 -18.96
C LEU A 60 5.72 -0.01 -18.91
N THR A 61 6.46 -0.24 -17.84
CA THR A 61 7.15 -1.50 -17.65
C THR A 61 6.54 -2.21 -16.47
N ALA A 62 6.30 -3.46 -16.65
CA ALA A 62 5.57 -4.25 -15.66
C ALA A 62 6.35 -4.44 -14.37
N ASP A 63 7.66 -4.25 -14.42
CA ASP A 63 8.48 -4.60 -13.28
C ASP A 63 8.81 -3.42 -12.38
N THR A 64 8.13 -2.29 -12.54
CA THR A 64 8.45 -1.14 -11.74
C THR A 64 7.32 -0.66 -10.83
N ALA A 65 6.11 -1.02 -11.10
CA ALA A 65 4.96 -0.50 -10.34
C ALA A 65 4.37 -1.60 -9.48
N ILE A 66 4.31 -1.33 -8.20
CA ILE A 66 3.74 -2.27 -7.22
C ILE A 66 2.58 -1.57 -6.53
N GLU A 67 1.45 -2.26 -6.46
CA GLU A 67 0.33 -1.79 -5.64
C GLU A 67 0.28 -2.65 -4.39
N VAL A 68 0.24 -2.01 -3.22
CA VAL A 68 0.12 -2.71 -1.95
C VAL A 68 -1.25 -2.39 -1.39
N GLU A 69 -2.01 -3.41 -1.07
CA GLU A 69 -3.41 -3.24 -0.71
C GLU A 69 -3.72 -3.90 0.61
N PHE A 70 -4.50 -3.19 1.41
CA PHE A 70 -4.97 -3.69 2.70
C PHE A 70 -6.47 -3.44 2.79
N VAL A 71 -7.19 -4.42 3.34
CA VAL A 71 -8.60 -4.23 3.69
C VAL A 71 -8.63 -4.11 5.20
N VAL A 72 -8.99 -2.94 5.71
CA VAL A 72 -8.75 -2.60 7.11
C VAL A 72 -9.92 -1.84 7.67
N THR A 73 -9.98 -1.77 8.99
CA THR A 73 -10.87 -0.83 9.65
C THR A 73 -10.30 0.57 9.49
N ASP A 74 -11.16 1.56 9.72
CA ASP A 74 -10.68 2.94 9.64
C ASP A 74 -9.59 3.22 10.66
N GLU A 75 -9.68 2.61 11.83
CA GLU A 75 -8.66 2.75 12.86
C GLU A 75 -7.32 2.20 12.39
N GLU A 76 -7.36 1.03 11.79
CA GLU A 76 -6.13 0.42 11.29
C GLU A 76 -5.52 1.25 10.18
N ALA A 77 -6.37 1.81 9.32
CA ALA A 77 -5.88 2.67 8.26
C ALA A 77 -5.15 3.88 8.84
N GLU A 78 -5.75 4.49 9.88
CA GLU A 78 -5.12 5.66 10.50
C GLU A 78 -3.80 5.31 11.16
N LYS A 79 -3.73 4.14 11.78
CA LYS A 79 -2.47 3.72 12.40
C LYS A 79 -1.36 3.57 11.37
N LEU A 80 -1.70 2.97 10.24
CA LEU A 80 -0.67 2.77 9.21
C LEU A 80 -0.25 4.10 8.60
N LEU A 81 -1.21 4.97 8.32
CA LEU A 81 -0.87 6.27 7.75
C LEU A 81 -0.07 7.11 8.73
N SER A 82 -0.39 7.02 10.03
CA SER A 82 0.39 7.73 11.04
C SER A 82 1.82 7.23 11.08
N LEU A 83 1.99 5.93 11.00
CA LEU A 83 3.33 5.37 10.99
C LEU A 83 4.14 5.88 9.80
N LEU A 84 3.50 5.95 8.64
CA LEU A 84 4.19 6.45 7.46
C LEU A 84 4.60 7.91 7.64
N ARG A 85 3.74 8.71 8.27
CA ARG A 85 4.10 10.10 8.55
C ARG A 85 5.27 10.19 9.51
N GLN A 86 5.28 9.37 10.55
CA GLN A 86 6.37 9.34 11.51
C GLN A 86 7.68 8.95 10.84
N GLU A 87 7.62 8.03 9.92
CA GLU A 87 8.82 7.56 9.22
C GLU A 87 9.19 8.47 8.07
N ARG A 88 8.39 9.51 7.83
CA ARG A 88 8.65 10.48 6.78
C ARG A 88 8.70 9.84 5.40
N VAL A 89 7.82 8.89 5.19
CA VAL A 89 7.69 8.22 3.90
C VAL A 89 6.67 8.99 3.08
N SER A 90 7.11 9.49 1.93
CA SER A 90 6.21 10.12 0.98
C SER A 90 5.74 9.06 0.01
N ILE A 91 4.43 8.88 -0.08
CA ILE A 91 3.91 7.79 -0.87
C ILE A 91 2.49 8.16 -1.32
N PHE A 92 2.18 7.81 -2.54
CA PHE A 92 0.84 8.04 -3.05
C PHE A 92 -0.08 6.92 -2.57
N TYR A 93 -1.25 7.30 -2.09
CA TYR A 93 -2.19 6.29 -1.62
C TYR A 93 -3.62 6.69 -1.97
N ALA A 94 -4.50 5.71 -1.89
CA ALA A 94 -5.93 5.93 -2.04
C ALA A 94 -6.65 5.22 -0.92
N ARG A 95 -7.74 5.82 -0.45
CA ARG A 95 -8.63 5.21 0.54
C ARG A 95 -9.98 5.03 -0.12
N VAL A 96 -10.51 3.84 -0.04
CA VAL A 96 -11.79 3.52 -0.64
C VAL A 96 -12.70 3.00 0.47
N PRO A 97 -13.84 3.65 0.74
CA PRO A 97 -14.77 3.09 1.72
C PRO A 97 -15.22 1.71 1.29
N ALA A 98 -15.30 0.81 2.25
CA ALA A 98 -15.60 -0.57 1.92
C ALA A 98 -16.37 -1.25 3.04
N GLU A 99 -17.15 -2.21 2.67
CA GLU A 99 -17.76 -3.13 3.60
C GLU A 99 -17.11 -4.49 3.35
N PHE A 100 -16.75 -5.16 4.42
CA PHE A 100 -16.08 -6.45 4.25
C PHE A 100 -16.43 -7.39 5.37
N GLY A 101 -16.20 -8.65 5.14
CA GLY A 101 -16.50 -9.67 6.12
C GLY A 101 -16.09 -11.02 5.59
N ILE A 102 -16.38 -12.02 6.39
CA ILE A 102 -16.11 -13.40 6.02
C ILE A 102 -17.44 -14.09 5.80
N VAL A 103 -17.59 -14.71 4.64
CA VAL A 103 -18.74 -15.57 4.41
C VAL A 103 -18.37 -16.92 4.97
N GLU A 104 -19.10 -17.34 5.99
CA GLU A 104 -18.80 -18.61 6.63
C GLU A 104 -19.68 -19.68 6.04
N GLY A 105 -19.03 -20.66 5.46
CA GLY A 105 -19.76 -21.77 4.88
C GLY A 105 -20.14 -22.78 5.92
N ASP A 106 -21.01 -23.64 5.49
CA ASP A 106 -21.47 -24.74 6.30
C ASP A 106 -20.59 -25.93 5.97
N LEU A 107 -19.88 -26.44 6.94
CA LEU A 107 -18.92 -27.51 6.68
C LEU A 107 -19.42 -28.88 7.12
#